data_e72dbf0b5799d17f663e3587c0c62665
#
_entry.id   e72dbf0b5799d17f663e3587c0c62665
#
_cell.length_a   1.000
_cell.length_b   1.000
_cell.length_c   1.000
_cell.angle_alpha   90.00
_cell.angle_beta   90.00
_cell.angle_gamma   90.00
#
_symmetry.space_group_name_H-M   'P 1'
#
loop_
_entity.id
_entity.type
_entity.pdbx_description
1 polymer ?
#
loop_
_entity_poly.entity_id
_entity_poly.type
_entity_poly.pdbx_seq_one_letter_code
_entity_poly.pdbx_strand_id
1 'polypeptide(L)'
;MAGVGAIGGVVATVVGTRRGRRQEARDAAADAPTVEEAIAAHVLAWDQLWDQCDIRISAAERTTLVLRLHLFHLLQVVSDHVRDLDVGVPARGLHGEAYRGHVFWDELFILPFYIQRLPDVARTAILYRYHRLDAARSIAREAGCQGAAFPWQSSSDGREATQQLHLNPLSGHWDPDHSHLQRHVSAAIACNTWR
;
A
#
# COMPACT_ATOMS: atom_id res chain seq x y z
N MET A 1 -21.15 -15.54 -15.36
CA MET A 1 -20.78 -14.60 -16.44
C MET A 1 -21.14 -13.15 -16.05
N ALA A 2 -20.74 -12.70 -14.88
CA ALA A 2 -21.04 -11.34 -14.39
C ALA A 2 -19.76 -10.53 -14.04
N GLY A 3 -18.60 -10.89 -14.58
CA GLY A 3 -17.33 -10.26 -14.24
C GLY A 3 -16.67 -9.43 -15.35
N VAL A 4 -17.18 -9.47 -16.56
CA VAL A 4 -16.52 -8.83 -17.73
C VAL A 4 -16.89 -7.34 -17.88
N GLY A 5 -17.98 -6.89 -17.28
CA GLY A 5 -18.43 -5.50 -17.40
C GLY A 5 -17.61 -4.45 -16.61
N ALA A 6 -16.79 -4.87 -15.66
CA ALA A 6 -16.02 -3.93 -14.82
C ALA A 6 -14.62 -3.60 -15.38
N ILE A 7 -14.12 -4.34 -16.35
CA ILE A 7 -12.78 -4.14 -16.94
C ILE A 7 -12.80 -3.09 -18.06
N GLY A 8 -13.96 -2.76 -18.60
CA GLY A 8 -14.10 -1.77 -19.67
C GLY A 8 -13.95 -0.29 -19.26
N GLY A 9 -13.67 -0.03 -18.00
CA GLY A 9 -13.36 1.31 -17.51
C GLY A 9 -11.88 1.46 -17.21
N VAL A 10 -11.05 1.72 -18.21
CA VAL A 10 -9.70 2.24 -17.96
C VAL A 10 -9.85 3.60 -17.31
N VAL A 11 -9.67 3.67 -16.00
CA VAL A 11 -9.62 4.94 -15.28
C VAL A 11 -8.21 5.51 -15.49
N ALA A 12 -8.05 6.31 -16.52
CA ALA A 12 -6.85 7.12 -16.68
C ALA A 12 -6.91 8.27 -15.66
N THR A 13 -6.23 8.11 -14.53
CA THR A 13 -6.07 9.19 -13.56
C THR A 13 -4.84 10.00 -13.92
N VAL A 14 -5.03 11.19 -14.48
CA VAL A 14 -3.95 12.10 -14.84
C VAL A 14 -3.92 13.28 -13.86
N VAL A 15 -2.75 13.56 -13.28
CA VAL A 15 -2.50 14.68 -12.37
C VAL A 15 -2.01 15.88 -13.17
N GLY A 16 -2.87 16.89 -13.37
CA GLY A 16 -2.57 18.09 -14.14
C GLY A 16 -3.61 19.21 -13.97
N THR A 17 -3.56 20.29 -14.74
CA THR A 17 -4.61 21.33 -14.71
C THR A 17 -5.93 20.79 -15.27
N ARG A 18 -7.09 21.32 -14.79
CA ARG A 18 -8.43 20.79 -15.17
C ARG A 18 -8.67 20.67 -16.68
N ARG A 19 -8.03 21.49 -17.49
CA ARG A 19 -8.22 21.51 -18.96
C ARG A 19 -7.30 20.53 -19.67
N GLY A 20 -6.05 20.41 -19.23
CA GLY A 20 -5.08 19.42 -19.75
C GLY A 20 -5.53 18.00 -19.45
N ARG A 21 -5.96 17.73 -18.21
CA ARG A 21 -6.41 16.38 -17.77
C ARG A 21 -7.55 15.78 -18.59
N ARG A 22 -8.48 16.62 -19.10
CA ARG A 22 -9.58 16.11 -19.94
C ARG A 22 -9.10 15.67 -21.32
N GLN A 23 -8.13 16.36 -21.90
CA GLN A 23 -7.59 15.98 -23.19
C GLN A 23 -6.71 14.73 -23.05
N GLU A 24 -5.79 14.71 -22.10
CA GLU A 24 -4.95 13.57 -21.79
C GLU A 24 -5.76 12.30 -21.48
N ALA A 25 -6.88 12.43 -20.74
CA ALA A 25 -7.78 11.30 -20.47
C ALA A 25 -8.51 10.81 -21.73
N ARG A 26 -8.86 11.72 -22.66
CA ARG A 26 -9.47 11.35 -23.96
C ARG A 26 -8.46 10.65 -24.85
N ASP A 27 -7.23 11.16 -24.90
CA ASP A 27 -6.15 10.59 -25.70
C ASP A 27 -5.80 9.21 -25.17
N ALA A 28 -5.65 9.07 -23.85
CA ALA A 28 -5.43 7.78 -23.18
C ALA A 28 -6.60 6.78 -23.40
N ALA A 29 -7.83 7.27 -23.47
CA ALA A 29 -8.99 6.42 -23.77
C ALA A 29 -9.06 6.01 -25.25
N ALA A 30 -8.58 6.86 -26.17
CA ALA A 30 -8.52 6.55 -27.59
C ALA A 30 -7.42 5.51 -27.91
N ASP A 31 -6.33 5.56 -27.13
CA ASP A 31 -5.20 4.63 -27.26
C ASP A 31 -5.34 3.39 -26.35
N ALA A 32 -6.49 3.23 -25.68
CA ALA A 32 -6.72 2.10 -24.79
C ALA A 32 -6.73 0.77 -25.57
N PRO A 33 -6.09 -0.28 -25.02
CA PRO A 33 -6.13 -1.59 -25.64
C PRO A 33 -7.57 -2.16 -25.70
N THR A 34 -7.81 -3.08 -26.59
CA THR A 34 -9.05 -3.85 -26.58
C THR A 34 -9.20 -4.63 -25.28
N VAL A 35 -10.41 -5.06 -24.95
CA VAL A 35 -10.66 -5.85 -23.73
C VAL A 35 -9.85 -7.15 -23.75
N GLU A 36 -9.76 -7.80 -24.91
CA GLU A 36 -9.00 -9.04 -25.10
C GLU A 36 -7.50 -8.82 -24.86
N GLU A 37 -6.94 -7.75 -25.41
CA GLU A 37 -5.52 -7.38 -25.20
C GLU A 37 -5.25 -7.02 -23.73
N ALA A 38 -6.15 -6.29 -23.09
CA ALA A 38 -6.04 -5.93 -21.67
C ALA A 38 -6.08 -7.18 -20.78
N ILE A 39 -6.97 -8.14 -21.05
CA ILE A 39 -7.05 -9.42 -20.34
C ILE A 39 -5.76 -10.21 -20.53
N ALA A 40 -5.28 -10.34 -21.76
CA ALA A 40 -4.04 -11.08 -22.05
C ALA A 40 -2.84 -10.47 -21.35
N ALA A 41 -2.70 -9.16 -21.38
CA ALA A 41 -1.63 -8.44 -20.67
C ALA A 41 -1.74 -8.61 -19.14
N HIS A 42 -2.95 -8.57 -18.59
CA HIS A 42 -3.20 -8.78 -17.17
C HIS A 42 -2.84 -10.20 -16.72
N VAL A 43 -3.23 -11.23 -17.48
CA VAL A 43 -2.87 -12.62 -17.19
C VAL A 43 -1.34 -12.78 -17.20
N LEU A 44 -0.68 -12.28 -18.24
CA LEU A 44 0.77 -12.35 -18.35
C LEU A 44 1.48 -11.66 -17.17
N ALA A 45 1.01 -10.48 -16.76
CA ALA A 45 1.57 -9.76 -15.61
C ALA A 45 1.42 -10.57 -14.29
N TRP A 46 0.28 -11.22 -14.09
CA TRP A 46 0.08 -12.09 -12.92
C TRP A 46 0.91 -13.35 -12.98
N ASP A 47 1.07 -13.97 -14.14
CA ASP A 47 1.96 -15.14 -14.31
C ASP A 47 3.40 -14.78 -13.94
N GLN A 48 3.91 -13.64 -14.39
CA GLN A 48 5.23 -13.13 -14.03
C GLN A 48 5.38 -12.88 -12.52
N LEU A 49 4.37 -12.29 -11.87
CA LEU A 49 4.37 -12.09 -10.41
C LEU A 49 4.37 -13.42 -9.67
N TRP A 50 3.60 -14.41 -10.12
CA TRP A 50 3.59 -15.73 -9.51
C TRP A 50 4.91 -16.45 -9.70
N ASP A 51 5.54 -16.39 -10.86
CA ASP A 51 6.85 -16.99 -11.11
C ASP A 51 7.91 -16.43 -10.15
N GLN A 52 7.83 -15.13 -9.84
CA GLN A 52 8.76 -14.46 -8.94
C GLN A 52 8.46 -14.67 -7.47
N CYS A 53 7.18 -14.72 -7.09
CA CYS A 53 6.73 -14.60 -5.71
C CYS A 53 6.14 -15.87 -5.11
N ASP A 54 5.84 -16.92 -5.90
CA ASP A 54 5.23 -18.14 -5.38
C ASP A 54 6.14 -18.84 -4.36
N ILE A 55 5.52 -19.35 -3.31
CA ILE A 55 6.18 -20.13 -2.26
C ILE A 55 5.63 -21.54 -2.31
N ARG A 56 6.47 -22.49 -2.71
CA ARG A 56 6.10 -23.90 -2.79
C ARG A 56 6.44 -24.60 -1.49
N ILE A 57 5.45 -25.25 -0.90
CA ILE A 57 5.60 -26.04 0.34
C ILE A 57 5.10 -27.45 0.11
N SER A 58 5.71 -28.42 0.80
CA SER A 58 5.19 -29.79 0.86
C SER A 58 4.15 -29.87 1.98
N ALA A 59 2.89 -29.60 1.65
CA ALA A 59 1.80 -29.55 2.60
C ALA A 59 0.48 -30.01 1.95
N ALA A 60 -0.57 -30.15 2.76
CA ALA A 60 -1.92 -30.44 2.27
C ALA A 60 -2.39 -29.33 1.31
N GLU A 61 -3.19 -29.69 0.33
CA GLU A 61 -3.72 -28.79 -0.70
C GLU A 61 -4.36 -27.53 -0.11
N ARG A 62 -5.19 -27.69 0.95
CA ARG A 62 -5.81 -26.56 1.66
C ARG A 62 -4.78 -25.60 2.24
N THR A 63 -3.68 -26.09 2.80
CA THR A 63 -2.62 -25.22 3.36
C THR A 63 -1.93 -24.44 2.26
N THR A 64 -1.64 -25.09 1.14
CA THR A 64 -1.07 -24.45 -0.05
C THR A 64 -2.00 -23.36 -0.60
N LEU A 65 -3.29 -23.65 -0.70
CA LEU A 65 -4.30 -22.69 -1.15
C LEU A 65 -4.36 -21.46 -0.24
N VAL A 66 -4.37 -21.66 1.08
CA VAL A 66 -4.39 -20.55 2.07
C VAL A 66 -3.14 -19.70 1.96
N LEU A 67 -1.95 -20.31 1.83
CA LEU A 67 -0.71 -19.58 1.63
C LEU A 67 -0.76 -18.71 0.36
N ARG A 68 -1.17 -19.30 -0.77
CA ARG A 68 -1.28 -18.57 -2.04
C ARG A 68 -2.32 -17.46 -1.98
N LEU A 69 -3.43 -17.64 -1.24
CA LEU A 69 -4.42 -16.57 -1.02
C LEU A 69 -3.80 -15.38 -0.27
N HIS A 70 -2.99 -15.63 0.76
CA HIS A 70 -2.29 -14.55 1.47
C HIS A 70 -1.26 -13.85 0.57
N LEU A 71 -0.48 -14.59 -0.20
CA LEU A 71 0.43 -14.01 -1.19
C LEU A 71 -0.32 -13.16 -2.22
N PHE A 72 -1.44 -13.65 -2.73
CA PHE A 72 -2.27 -12.92 -3.67
C PHE A 72 -2.74 -11.57 -3.08
N HIS A 73 -3.17 -11.55 -1.82
CA HIS A 73 -3.55 -10.30 -1.15
C HIS A 73 -2.38 -9.34 -0.97
N LEU A 74 -1.18 -9.83 -0.66
CA LEU A 74 0.01 -8.99 -0.62
C LEU A 74 0.33 -8.39 -2.00
N LEU A 75 0.29 -9.20 -3.04
CA LEU A 75 0.58 -8.75 -4.40
C LEU A 75 -0.46 -7.77 -4.96
N GLN A 76 -1.71 -7.82 -4.48
CA GLN A 76 -2.76 -6.89 -4.89
C GLN A 76 -2.57 -5.46 -4.36
N VAL A 77 -1.82 -5.26 -3.27
CA VAL A 77 -1.64 -3.93 -2.66
C VAL A 77 -0.43 -3.18 -3.19
N VAL A 78 0.37 -3.80 -4.04
CA VAL A 78 1.58 -3.22 -4.64
C VAL A 78 1.56 -3.33 -6.15
N SER A 79 2.35 -2.50 -6.81
CA SER A 79 2.52 -2.54 -8.27
C SER A 79 3.89 -1.97 -8.64
N ASP A 80 4.49 -2.48 -9.68
CA ASP A 80 5.70 -1.92 -10.27
C ASP A 80 5.52 -0.48 -10.79
N HIS A 81 4.27 -0.10 -11.08
CA HIS A 81 3.94 1.27 -11.50
C HIS A 81 4.09 2.33 -10.40
N VAL A 82 4.34 1.93 -9.15
CA VAL A 82 4.55 2.88 -8.04
C VAL A 82 6.02 3.31 -7.88
N ARG A 83 6.96 2.76 -8.67
CA ARG A 83 8.41 3.00 -8.51
C ARG A 83 8.79 4.48 -8.46
N ASP A 84 8.16 5.29 -9.30
CA ASP A 84 8.41 6.73 -9.43
C ASP A 84 7.39 7.59 -8.66
N LEU A 85 6.56 6.96 -7.85
CA LEU A 85 5.55 7.64 -7.04
C LEU A 85 5.99 7.74 -5.58
N ASP A 86 5.68 8.86 -4.95
CA ASP A 86 5.93 9.06 -3.51
C ASP A 86 4.78 8.44 -2.69
N VAL A 87 4.70 7.11 -2.69
CA VAL A 87 3.66 6.33 -2.02
C VAL A 87 4.25 5.22 -1.16
N GLY A 88 3.61 4.94 -0.04
CA GLY A 88 3.92 3.77 0.80
C GLY A 88 2.96 2.60 0.52
N VAL A 89 3.13 1.51 1.25
CA VAL A 89 2.23 0.36 1.18
C VAL A 89 1.11 0.55 2.19
N PRO A 90 -0.15 0.66 1.75
CA PRO A 90 -1.28 0.82 2.66
C PRO A 90 -1.55 -0.47 3.45
N ALA A 91 -2.15 -0.33 4.63
CA ALA A 91 -2.53 -1.46 5.47
C ALA A 91 -3.55 -2.39 4.81
N ARG A 92 -4.37 -1.86 3.90
CA ARG A 92 -5.28 -2.63 3.05
C ARG A 92 -5.27 -2.10 1.63
N GLY A 93 -5.38 -3.04 0.68
CA GLY A 93 -5.54 -2.75 -0.73
C GLY A 93 -7.01 -2.72 -1.17
N LEU A 94 -7.23 -2.84 -2.47
CA LEU A 94 -8.55 -2.79 -3.10
C LEU A 94 -9.51 -3.91 -2.67
N HIS A 95 -9.01 -4.97 -2.02
CA HIS A 95 -9.80 -6.09 -1.52
C HIS A 95 -10.50 -5.82 -0.19
N GLY A 96 -10.27 -4.66 0.42
CA GLY A 96 -10.89 -4.31 1.70
C GLY A 96 -10.88 -2.81 1.96
N GLU A 97 -12.03 -2.27 2.38
CA GLU A 97 -12.18 -0.88 2.80
C GLU A 97 -11.85 -0.75 4.28
N ALA A 98 -10.70 -0.17 4.59
CA ALA A 98 -10.35 0.28 5.93
C ALA A 98 -9.08 1.15 5.88
N TYR A 99 -8.86 1.93 6.94
CA TYR A 99 -7.64 2.73 7.15
C TYR A 99 -7.38 3.79 6.07
N ARG A 100 -8.31 4.03 5.17
CA ARG A 100 -8.29 5.15 4.20
C ARG A 100 -7.02 5.25 3.35
N GLY A 101 -6.40 4.11 3.02
CA GLY A 101 -5.16 4.05 2.27
C GLY A 101 -3.92 4.57 3.02
N HIS A 102 -4.01 4.82 4.32
CA HIS A 102 -2.88 5.24 5.13
C HIS A 102 -1.88 4.12 5.34
N VAL A 103 -0.64 4.51 5.61
CA VAL A 103 0.49 3.61 5.85
C VAL A 103 0.67 3.41 7.34
N PHE A 104 0.69 2.15 7.78
CA PHE A 104 0.81 1.74 9.18
C PHE A 104 2.10 0.95 9.43
N TRP A 105 2.15 0.30 10.57
CA TRP A 105 3.25 -0.54 11.01
C TRP A 105 3.32 -1.91 10.31
N ASP A 106 2.31 -2.27 9.56
CA ASP A 106 2.25 -3.52 8.77
C ASP A 106 3.47 -3.71 7.87
N GLU A 107 4.12 -2.62 7.47
CA GLU A 107 5.39 -2.65 6.73
C GLU A 107 6.46 -3.48 7.43
N LEU A 108 6.45 -3.59 8.78
CA LEU A 108 7.39 -4.45 9.51
C LEU A 108 7.32 -5.91 9.04
N PHE A 109 6.13 -6.39 8.75
CA PHE A 109 5.89 -7.80 8.40
C PHE A 109 5.95 -8.06 6.91
N ILE A 110 5.56 -7.10 6.07
CA ILE A 110 5.44 -7.29 4.63
C ILE A 110 6.72 -6.89 3.88
N LEU A 111 7.44 -5.86 4.33
CA LEU A 111 8.68 -5.42 3.67
C LEU A 111 9.76 -6.52 3.57
N PRO A 112 9.98 -7.39 4.56
CA PRO A 112 10.91 -8.51 4.39
C PRO A 112 10.61 -9.41 3.19
N PHE A 113 9.34 -9.63 2.88
CA PHE A 113 8.92 -10.36 1.69
C PHE A 113 9.20 -9.56 0.41
N TYR A 114 8.83 -8.29 0.38
CA TYR A 114 9.08 -7.44 -0.79
C TYR A 114 10.56 -7.19 -1.04
N ILE A 115 11.38 -7.02 0.00
CA ILE A 115 12.84 -6.88 -0.14
C ILE A 115 13.44 -8.07 -0.91
N GLN A 116 12.93 -9.27 -0.65
CA GLN A 116 13.44 -10.49 -1.30
C GLN A 116 12.85 -10.72 -2.69
N ARG A 117 11.61 -10.34 -2.93
CA ARG A 117 10.85 -10.68 -4.13
C ARG A 117 10.59 -9.51 -5.07
N LEU A 118 10.41 -8.32 -4.53
CA LEU A 118 10.05 -7.09 -5.25
C LEU A 118 10.87 -5.91 -4.70
N PRO A 119 12.22 -5.92 -4.83
CA PRO A 119 13.10 -4.96 -4.16
C PRO A 119 12.81 -3.50 -4.54
N ASP A 120 12.38 -3.23 -5.76
CA ASP A 120 12.03 -1.87 -6.19
C ASP A 120 10.79 -1.34 -5.47
N VAL A 121 9.79 -2.20 -5.23
CA VAL A 121 8.60 -1.87 -4.44
C VAL A 121 9.00 -1.60 -2.98
N ALA A 122 9.85 -2.45 -2.40
CA ALA A 122 10.34 -2.24 -1.05
C ALA A 122 11.12 -0.93 -0.91
N ARG A 123 11.97 -0.62 -1.89
CA ARG A 123 12.71 0.66 -1.95
C ARG A 123 11.76 1.85 -1.99
N THR A 124 10.71 1.82 -2.80
CA THR A 124 9.71 2.89 -2.88
C THR A 124 9.02 3.11 -1.53
N ALA A 125 8.62 2.04 -0.84
CA ALA A 125 8.01 2.12 0.48
C ALA A 125 8.95 2.73 1.54
N ILE A 126 10.25 2.43 1.49
CA ILE A 126 11.25 3.05 2.37
C ILE A 126 11.47 4.52 2.01
N LEU A 127 11.51 4.86 0.73
CA LEU A 127 11.63 6.26 0.27
C LEU A 127 10.43 7.10 0.69
N TYR A 128 9.23 6.55 0.72
CA TYR A 128 8.06 7.21 1.31
C TYR A 128 8.35 7.70 2.74
N ARG A 129 8.97 6.89 3.57
CA ARG A 129 9.37 7.26 4.93
C ARG A 129 10.50 8.30 4.94
N TYR A 130 11.48 8.12 4.08
CA TYR A 130 12.60 9.06 3.95
C TYR A 130 12.13 10.48 3.57
N HIS A 131 11.23 10.61 2.61
CA HIS A 131 10.67 11.91 2.20
C HIS A 131 9.87 12.59 3.33
N ARG A 132 9.44 11.85 4.35
CA ARG A 132 8.71 12.35 5.53
C ARG A 132 9.57 12.43 6.79
N LEU A 133 10.88 12.33 6.63
CA LEU A 133 11.82 12.36 7.77
C LEU A 133 11.76 13.68 8.53
N ASP A 134 11.55 14.81 7.86
CA ASP A 134 11.46 16.11 8.54
C ASP A 134 10.18 16.24 9.37
N ALA A 135 9.06 15.70 8.87
CA ALA A 135 7.83 15.60 9.65
C ALA A 135 8.05 14.70 10.88
N ALA A 136 8.69 13.55 10.72
CA ALA A 136 9.01 12.65 11.82
C ALA A 136 9.95 13.28 12.86
N ARG A 137 10.91 14.11 12.44
CA ARG A 137 11.77 14.91 13.34
C ARG A 137 10.98 15.96 14.11
N SER A 138 9.96 16.56 13.47
CA SER A 138 9.08 17.51 14.18
C SER A 138 8.28 16.83 15.28
N ILE A 139 7.67 15.67 14.96
CA ILE A 139 6.94 14.85 15.94
C ILE A 139 7.84 14.47 17.13
N ALA A 140 9.10 14.09 16.87
CA ALA A 140 10.04 13.78 17.94
C ALA A 140 10.32 14.98 18.84
N ARG A 141 10.59 16.15 18.25
CA ARG A 141 10.83 17.40 19.02
C ARG A 141 9.63 17.81 19.87
N GLU A 142 8.42 17.72 19.32
CA GLU A 142 7.17 18.01 20.02
C GLU A 142 6.95 17.07 21.22
N ALA A 143 7.44 15.84 21.13
CA ALA A 143 7.42 14.85 22.20
C ALA A 143 8.63 14.95 23.16
N GLY A 144 9.49 15.97 23.03
CA GLY A 144 10.69 16.14 23.85
C GLY A 144 11.79 15.12 23.58
N CYS A 145 11.75 14.44 22.42
CA CYS A 145 12.70 13.41 22.01
C CYS A 145 13.69 13.91 20.95
N GLN A 146 14.86 13.27 20.90
CA GLN A 146 15.81 13.44 19.80
C GLN A 146 15.53 12.43 18.69
N GLY A 147 16.01 12.73 17.48
CA GLY A 147 15.87 11.84 16.33
C GLY A 147 14.56 12.03 15.56
N ALA A 148 13.91 10.95 15.17
CA ALA A 148 12.69 10.95 14.38
C ALA A 148 11.66 9.99 14.97
N ALA A 149 10.41 10.44 15.11
CA ALA A 149 9.28 9.64 15.55
C ALA A 149 8.25 9.58 14.42
N PHE A 150 8.20 8.45 13.73
CA PHE A 150 7.21 8.24 12.69
C PHE A 150 5.84 7.95 13.29
N PRO A 151 4.75 8.45 12.67
CA PRO A 151 3.39 8.27 13.17
C PRO A 151 2.95 6.81 13.11
N TRP A 152 2.01 6.44 13.97
CA TRP A 152 1.33 5.15 13.91
C TRP A 152 0.57 4.99 12.59
N GLN A 153 -0.21 5.98 12.23
CA GLN A 153 -0.98 6.05 11.00
C GLN A 153 -0.49 7.23 10.17
N SER A 154 0.33 6.97 9.16
CA SER A 154 0.93 7.99 8.31
C SER A 154 0.00 8.39 7.18
N SER A 155 -0.30 9.68 7.09
CA SER A 155 -0.93 10.30 5.92
C SER A 155 0.10 10.68 4.85
N SER A 156 -0.37 11.28 3.75
CA SER A 156 0.49 11.69 2.63
C SER A 156 1.56 12.71 2.99
N ASP A 157 1.34 13.52 4.02
CA ASP A 157 2.27 14.53 4.54
C ASP A 157 3.17 14.04 5.69
N GLY A 158 3.01 12.78 6.10
CA GLY A 158 3.77 12.17 7.19
C GLY A 158 3.31 12.53 8.59
N ARG A 159 2.18 13.21 8.75
CA ARG A 159 1.59 13.52 10.04
C ARG A 159 0.82 12.33 10.60
N GLU A 160 0.63 12.36 11.93
CA GLU A 160 -0.23 11.38 12.61
C GLU A 160 -1.69 11.60 12.22
N ALA A 161 -2.30 10.60 11.60
CA ALA A 161 -3.68 10.63 11.15
C ALA A 161 -4.60 9.72 11.99
N THR A 162 -4.10 9.13 13.06
CA THR A 162 -4.88 8.31 13.99
C THR A 162 -5.94 9.17 14.65
N GLN A 163 -7.18 8.70 14.62
CA GLN A 163 -8.26 9.31 15.37
C GLN A 163 -8.03 9.16 16.88
N GLN A 164 -8.44 10.16 17.67
CA GLN A 164 -8.28 10.14 19.12
C GLN A 164 -9.46 9.49 19.85
N LEU A 165 -10.56 9.29 19.15
CA LEU A 165 -11.75 8.63 19.64
C LEU A 165 -12.19 7.57 18.65
N HIS A 166 -12.67 6.44 19.13
CA HIS A 166 -13.33 5.42 18.32
C HIS A 166 -14.72 5.10 18.86
N LEU A 167 -15.65 4.83 17.94
CA LEU A 167 -16.97 4.39 18.30
C LEU A 167 -16.94 2.90 18.64
N ASN A 168 -17.33 2.55 19.85
CA ASN A 168 -17.59 1.17 20.21
C ASN A 168 -18.96 0.75 19.65
N PRO A 169 -19.02 -0.15 18.66
CA PRO A 169 -20.28 -0.50 18.01
C PRO A 169 -21.24 -1.28 18.90
N LEU A 170 -20.76 -1.91 19.98
CA LEU A 170 -21.59 -2.67 20.91
C LEU A 170 -22.27 -1.79 21.93
N SER A 171 -21.57 -0.79 22.47
CA SER A 171 -22.09 0.11 23.49
C SER A 171 -22.68 1.40 22.92
N GLY A 172 -22.30 1.79 21.71
CA GLY A 172 -22.62 3.09 21.11
C GLY A 172 -21.85 4.26 21.73
N HIS A 173 -20.89 3.99 22.63
CA HIS A 173 -20.06 5.04 23.25
C HIS A 173 -18.81 5.35 22.43
N TRP A 174 -18.34 6.58 22.52
CA TRP A 174 -17.07 7.02 22.01
C TRP A 174 -16.00 6.86 23.08
N ASP A 175 -15.05 5.95 22.83
CA ASP A 175 -13.95 5.65 23.74
C ASP A 175 -12.64 6.30 23.24
N PRO A 176 -11.71 6.70 24.13
CA PRO A 176 -10.40 7.19 23.74
C PRO A 176 -9.60 6.17 22.94
N ASP A 177 -9.01 6.60 21.83
CA ASP A 177 -8.08 5.79 21.04
C ASP A 177 -6.64 6.26 21.33
N HIS A 178 -5.86 5.38 21.95
CA HIS A 178 -4.46 5.64 22.33
C HIS A 178 -3.46 5.12 21.29
N SER A 179 -3.91 4.67 20.11
CA SER A 179 -3.04 4.12 19.06
C SER A 179 -2.00 5.14 18.58
N HIS A 180 -2.32 6.44 18.58
CA HIS A 180 -1.37 7.51 18.26
C HIS A 180 -0.14 7.58 19.20
N LEU A 181 -0.19 6.92 20.36
CA LEU A 181 0.94 6.82 21.31
C LEU A 181 1.89 5.67 20.97
N GLN A 182 1.59 4.84 19.99
CA GLN A 182 2.45 3.74 19.55
C GLN A 182 3.74 4.27 18.92
N ARG A 183 4.91 3.86 19.46
CA ARG A 183 6.23 4.38 19.05
C ARG A 183 7.10 3.35 18.32
N HIS A 184 6.73 2.08 18.35
CA HIS A 184 7.51 0.99 17.76
C HIS A 184 7.61 1.05 16.22
N VAL A 185 6.74 1.82 15.55
CA VAL A 185 6.81 2.06 14.10
C VAL A 185 8.19 2.59 13.68
N SER A 186 8.77 3.50 14.47
CA SER A 186 10.11 4.04 14.19
C SER A 186 11.19 2.96 14.19
N ALA A 187 11.12 2.02 15.14
CA ALA A 187 12.04 0.88 15.20
C ALA A 187 11.81 -0.09 14.02
N ALA A 188 10.55 -0.31 13.62
CA ALA A 188 10.21 -1.12 12.45
C ALA A 188 10.80 -0.55 11.16
N ILE A 189 10.68 0.77 10.96
CA ILE A 189 11.26 1.46 9.81
C ILE A 189 12.78 1.33 9.80
N ALA A 190 13.45 1.58 10.93
CA ALA A 190 14.90 1.43 11.04
C ALA A 190 15.36 -0.01 10.74
N CYS A 191 14.63 -1.02 11.24
CA CYS A 191 14.91 -2.42 10.98
C CYS A 191 14.80 -2.78 9.49
N ASN A 192 13.76 -2.31 8.81
CA ASN A 192 13.55 -2.56 7.40
C ASN A 192 14.52 -1.79 6.49
N THR A 193 14.96 -0.60 6.92
CA THR A 193 15.96 0.19 6.18
C THR A 193 17.35 -0.45 6.26
N TRP A 194 17.65 -1.17 7.35
CA TRP A 194 18.92 -1.87 7.55
C TRP A 194 19.03 -3.16 6.71
N ARG A 195 17.92 -3.81 6.38
CA ARG A 195 17.87 -5.07 5.60
C ARG A 195 18.13 -4.86 4.13
#